data_06d548e6135bb939d34d53d04309f503
#
_entry.id   06d548e6135bb939d34d53d04309f503
#
_cell.length_a   1.000
_cell.length_b   1.000
_cell.length_c   1.000
_cell.angle_alpha   90.00
_cell.angle_beta   90.00
_cell.angle_gamma   90.00
#
_symmetry.space_group_name_H-M   'P 1'
#
loop_
_entity.id
_entity.type
_entity.pdbx_description
1 polymer ?
#
loop_
_entity_poly.entity_id
_entity_poly.type
_entity_poly.pdbx_seq_one_letter_code
_entity_poly.pdbx_strand_id
1 'polypeptide(L)'
;ANTIVCYSYSKSMSLPGERIGYACVTDEAEDSHELLLAISGASRSMGHVCAPSTMQQMLARCVKLRPDVEAYDRNRRTLYDALAEYGYKCVKPKGAFYLFVEAPGGDAKEFAARAMRKDLLVVPGNEFGCPGHFRLSTCVSHDMIKRSLPIFRELAEETQA
;
A
#
# COMPACT_ATOMS: atom_id res chain seq x y z
N ALA A 1 15.01 -11.82 -24.44
CA ALA A 1 14.88 -12.26 -23.04
C ALA A 1 13.42 -12.58 -22.75
N ASN A 2 13.14 -13.77 -22.22
CA ASN A 2 11.77 -14.25 -21.94
C ASN A 2 11.23 -13.58 -20.70
N THR A 3 10.70 -12.36 -20.86
CA THR A 3 10.17 -11.54 -19.76
C THR A 3 8.76 -11.06 -20.07
N ILE A 4 7.86 -11.21 -19.11
CA ILE A 4 6.53 -10.61 -19.12
C ILE A 4 6.53 -9.48 -18.09
N VAL A 5 6.24 -8.27 -18.52
CA VAL A 5 6.13 -7.11 -17.63
C VAL A 5 4.67 -6.92 -17.22
N CYS A 6 4.40 -6.96 -15.93
CA CYS A 6 3.09 -6.60 -15.36
C CYS A 6 3.21 -5.27 -14.64
N TYR A 7 2.43 -4.29 -15.05
CA TYR A 7 2.44 -2.95 -14.48
C TYR A 7 1.06 -2.53 -13.98
N SER A 8 1.02 -1.82 -12.86
CA SER A 8 -0.21 -1.29 -12.27
C SER A 8 -0.08 0.21 -12.01
N TYR A 9 -1.09 0.98 -12.41
CA TYR A 9 -1.20 2.41 -12.11
C TYR A 9 -1.73 2.70 -10.70
N SER A 10 -2.08 1.67 -9.95
CA SER A 10 -2.57 1.81 -8.56
C SER A 10 -1.61 2.59 -7.66
N LYS A 11 -0.30 2.45 -7.88
CA LYS A 11 0.74 3.09 -7.04
C LYS A 11 1.36 4.29 -7.73
N SER A 12 1.80 4.12 -8.98
CA SER A 12 2.54 5.13 -9.73
C SER A 12 1.72 6.37 -10.09
N MET A 13 0.39 6.28 -10.06
CA MET A 13 -0.52 7.39 -10.33
C MET A 13 -1.57 7.60 -9.22
N SER A 14 -1.43 6.92 -8.08
CA SER A 14 -2.39 6.99 -6.97
C SER A 14 -3.83 6.63 -7.38
N LEU A 15 -3.99 5.65 -8.27
CA LEU A 15 -5.28 5.21 -8.83
C LEU A 15 -5.64 3.76 -8.43
N PRO A 16 -5.63 3.39 -7.13
CA PRO A 16 -5.90 2.01 -6.73
C PRO A 16 -7.35 1.58 -6.97
N GLY A 17 -8.30 2.51 -6.90
CA GLY A 17 -9.72 2.27 -7.11
C GLY A 17 -10.09 2.02 -8.56
N GLU A 18 -9.33 2.54 -9.51
CA GLU A 18 -9.65 2.51 -10.94
C GLU A 18 -9.33 1.16 -11.61
N ARG A 19 -8.63 0.28 -10.92
CA ARG A 19 -8.35 -1.10 -11.35
C ARG A 19 -7.75 -1.19 -12.75
N ILE A 20 -6.71 -0.40 -13.03
CA ILE A 20 -6.07 -0.30 -14.34
C ILE A 20 -4.56 -0.60 -14.28
N GLY A 21 -4.10 -1.35 -15.25
CA GLY A 21 -2.72 -1.75 -15.45
C GLY A 21 -2.56 -2.40 -16.82
N TYR A 22 -1.40 -2.96 -17.10
CA TYR A 22 -1.15 -3.70 -18.34
C TYR A 22 -0.18 -4.85 -18.12
N ALA A 23 -0.26 -5.85 -18.98
CA ALA A 23 0.78 -6.84 -19.19
C ALA A 23 1.41 -6.59 -20.56
N CYS A 24 2.72 -6.70 -20.66
CA CYS A 24 3.48 -6.49 -21.88
C CYS A 24 4.44 -7.67 -22.09
N VAL A 25 4.42 -8.21 -23.30
CA VAL A 25 5.36 -9.21 -23.79
C VAL A 25 6.17 -8.55 -24.90
N THR A 26 7.50 -8.66 -24.86
CA THR A 26 8.36 -8.14 -25.94
C THR A 26 8.22 -8.99 -27.19
N ASP A 27 8.25 -8.38 -28.37
CA ASP A 27 8.21 -9.08 -29.66
C ASP A 27 9.44 -10.01 -29.86
N GLU A 28 10.53 -9.77 -29.12
CA GLU A 28 11.74 -10.59 -29.11
C GLU A 28 11.65 -11.84 -28.23
N ALA A 29 10.55 -12.01 -27.47
CA ALA A 29 10.36 -13.21 -26.66
C ALA A 29 10.02 -14.40 -27.55
N GLU A 30 10.52 -15.58 -27.18
CA GLU A 30 10.09 -16.84 -27.76
C GLU A 30 8.58 -16.99 -27.59
N ASP A 31 7.87 -17.37 -28.66
CA ASP A 31 6.41 -17.53 -28.67
C ASP A 31 5.64 -16.28 -28.19
N SER A 32 6.13 -15.09 -28.51
CA SER A 32 5.56 -13.81 -28.00
C SER A 32 4.07 -13.67 -28.30
N HIS A 33 3.63 -14.06 -29.50
CA HIS A 33 2.25 -13.99 -29.90
C HIS A 33 1.36 -14.98 -29.14
N GLU A 34 1.81 -16.23 -28.99
CA GLU A 34 1.14 -17.27 -28.23
C GLU A 34 1.04 -16.91 -26.75
N LEU A 35 2.10 -16.33 -26.17
CA LEU A 35 2.10 -15.82 -24.80
C LEU A 35 1.05 -14.71 -24.62
N LEU A 36 0.94 -13.76 -25.55
CA LEU A 36 -0.06 -12.71 -25.49
C LEU A 36 -1.48 -13.25 -25.57
N LEU A 37 -1.71 -14.23 -26.47
CA LEU A 37 -3.01 -14.92 -26.57
C LEU A 37 -3.33 -15.71 -25.29
N ALA A 38 -2.35 -16.40 -24.73
CA ALA A 38 -2.53 -17.16 -23.47
C ALA A 38 -2.86 -16.24 -22.30
N ILE A 39 -2.17 -15.09 -22.14
CA ILE A 39 -2.48 -14.08 -21.12
C ILE A 39 -3.90 -13.56 -21.29
N SER A 40 -4.30 -13.22 -22.51
CA SER A 40 -5.65 -12.73 -22.82
C SER A 40 -6.71 -13.77 -22.53
N GLY A 41 -6.47 -15.05 -22.91
CA GLY A 41 -7.38 -16.16 -22.63
C GLY A 41 -7.52 -16.43 -21.15
N ALA A 42 -6.41 -16.49 -20.40
CA ALA A 42 -6.40 -16.67 -18.96
C ALA A 42 -7.13 -15.53 -18.23
N SER A 43 -6.90 -14.28 -18.65
CA SER A 43 -7.60 -13.11 -18.11
C SER A 43 -9.11 -13.23 -18.26
N ARG A 44 -9.59 -13.60 -19.46
CA ARG A 44 -11.03 -13.82 -19.72
C ARG A 44 -11.61 -14.96 -18.88
N SER A 45 -10.87 -16.05 -18.75
CA SER A 45 -11.30 -17.21 -17.94
C SER A 45 -11.45 -16.85 -16.46
N MET A 46 -10.68 -15.88 -15.96
CA MET A 46 -10.79 -15.33 -14.62
C MET A 46 -11.84 -14.21 -14.47
N GLY A 47 -12.60 -13.91 -15.53
CA GLY A 47 -13.61 -12.85 -15.53
C GLY A 47 -13.11 -11.45 -15.85
N HIS A 48 -11.82 -11.29 -16.24
CA HIS A 48 -11.22 -9.99 -16.57
C HIS A 48 -11.10 -9.85 -18.11
N VAL A 49 -12.00 -9.11 -18.74
CA VAL A 49 -11.96 -8.93 -20.20
C VAL A 49 -11.04 -7.76 -20.57
N CYS A 50 -11.28 -6.60 -19.99
CA CYS A 50 -10.48 -5.39 -20.20
C CYS A 50 -10.71 -4.40 -19.06
N ALA A 51 -9.81 -3.41 -18.92
CA ALA A 51 -10.04 -2.28 -18.03
C ALA A 51 -11.20 -1.40 -18.56
N PRO A 52 -11.92 -0.64 -17.70
CA PRO A 52 -12.98 0.26 -18.13
C PRO A 52 -12.48 1.25 -19.19
N SER A 53 -13.20 1.39 -20.31
CA SER A 53 -12.79 2.21 -21.44
C SER A 53 -12.59 3.68 -21.08
N THR A 54 -13.42 4.22 -20.21
CA THR A 54 -13.27 5.59 -19.69
C THR A 54 -11.91 5.77 -19.00
N MET A 55 -11.49 4.80 -18.19
CA MET A 55 -10.18 4.85 -17.51
C MET A 55 -9.02 4.74 -18.48
N GLN A 56 -9.15 3.92 -19.52
CA GLN A 56 -8.13 3.84 -20.59
C GLN A 56 -7.97 5.19 -21.29
N GLN A 57 -9.08 5.86 -21.65
CA GLN A 57 -9.06 7.17 -22.30
C GLN A 57 -8.49 8.28 -21.39
N MET A 58 -8.85 8.26 -20.12
CA MET A 58 -8.31 9.19 -19.13
C MET A 58 -6.81 8.99 -18.96
N LEU A 59 -6.39 7.75 -18.79
CA LEU A 59 -4.99 7.40 -18.58
C LEU A 59 -4.10 7.82 -19.74
N ALA A 60 -4.56 7.63 -20.99
CA ALA A 60 -3.82 8.05 -22.17
C ALA A 60 -3.46 9.56 -22.17
N ARG A 61 -4.30 10.38 -21.52
CA ARG A 61 -4.06 11.82 -21.37
C ARG A 61 -3.24 12.17 -20.12
N CYS A 62 -3.27 11.31 -19.10
CA CYS A 62 -2.67 11.58 -17.78
C CYS A 62 -1.37 10.82 -17.52
N VAL A 63 -0.92 9.95 -18.43
CA VAL A 63 0.24 9.05 -18.22
C VAL A 63 1.54 9.77 -17.84
N LYS A 64 1.68 11.05 -18.17
CA LYS A 64 2.84 11.88 -17.85
C LYS A 64 2.75 12.56 -16.49
N LEU A 65 1.58 12.53 -15.84
CA LEU A 65 1.39 13.10 -14.51
C LEU A 65 2.10 12.24 -13.47
N ARG A 66 2.52 12.86 -12.39
CA ARG A 66 3.15 12.20 -11.25
C ARG A 66 2.33 12.44 -9.99
N PRO A 67 2.28 11.48 -9.07
CA PRO A 67 1.65 11.68 -7.77
C PRO A 67 2.42 12.74 -6.96
N ASP A 68 1.73 13.34 -5.99
CA ASP A 68 2.35 14.26 -5.03
C ASP A 68 3.20 13.46 -4.02
N VAL A 69 4.44 13.17 -4.43
CA VAL A 69 5.39 12.41 -3.61
C VAL A 69 5.75 13.16 -2.32
N GLU A 70 5.75 14.50 -2.35
CA GLU A 70 6.07 15.33 -1.19
C GLU A 70 4.99 15.21 -0.11
N ALA A 71 3.71 15.14 -0.48
CA ALA A 71 2.63 14.89 0.45
C ALA A 71 2.76 13.52 1.13
N TYR A 72 3.11 12.47 0.38
CA TYR A 72 3.38 11.14 0.94
C TYR A 72 4.58 11.15 1.89
N ASP A 73 5.65 11.83 1.52
CA ASP A 73 6.86 11.91 2.35
C ASP A 73 6.62 12.70 3.64
N ARG A 74 5.87 13.79 3.57
CA ARG A 74 5.43 14.56 4.75
C ARG A 74 4.63 13.68 5.71
N ASN A 75 3.63 12.94 5.20
CA ASN A 75 2.82 12.04 6.02
C ASN A 75 3.68 10.96 6.67
N ARG A 76 4.57 10.35 5.89
CA ARG A 76 5.47 9.31 6.36
C ARG A 76 6.38 9.82 7.49
N ARG A 77 7.00 11.00 7.33
CA ARG A 77 7.86 11.60 8.35
C ARG A 77 7.07 11.93 9.61
N THR A 78 5.94 12.63 9.46
CA THR A 78 5.11 13.01 10.61
C THR A 78 4.70 11.81 11.44
N LEU A 79 4.25 10.73 10.80
CA LEU A 79 3.83 9.53 11.52
C LEU A 79 5.03 8.79 12.13
N TYR A 80 6.10 8.59 11.37
CA TYR A 80 7.29 7.90 11.85
C TYR A 80 7.93 8.61 13.05
N ASP A 81 8.14 9.93 12.95
CA ASP A 81 8.82 10.70 13.99
C ASP A 81 8.00 10.69 15.30
N ALA A 82 6.68 10.83 15.21
CA ALA A 82 5.79 10.74 16.36
C ALA A 82 5.77 9.32 17.00
N LEU A 83 5.69 8.27 16.19
CA LEU A 83 5.74 6.91 16.70
C LEU A 83 7.06 6.60 17.40
N ALA A 84 8.18 7.07 16.85
CA ALA A 84 9.49 6.94 17.49
C ALA A 84 9.56 7.69 18.84
N GLU A 85 8.99 8.90 18.90
CA GLU A 85 8.87 9.67 20.15
C GLU A 85 8.05 8.94 21.22
N TYR A 86 6.97 8.24 20.80
CA TYR A 86 6.10 7.48 21.71
C TYR A 86 6.68 6.10 22.10
N GLY A 87 7.87 5.77 21.60
CA GLY A 87 8.58 4.53 21.94
C GLY A 87 8.24 3.32 21.08
N TYR A 88 7.48 3.50 19.98
CA TYR A 88 7.27 2.41 19.02
C TYR A 88 8.55 2.09 18.26
N LYS A 89 8.81 0.80 18.05
CA LYS A 89 9.92 0.33 17.24
C LYS A 89 9.46 0.15 15.80
N CYS A 90 10.11 0.86 14.89
CA CYS A 90 9.83 0.81 13.46
C CYS A 90 11.10 1.06 12.66
N VAL A 91 11.33 0.28 11.62
CA VAL A 91 12.40 0.59 10.67
C VAL A 91 12.01 1.85 9.89
N LYS A 92 12.90 2.85 9.86
CA LYS A 92 12.65 4.09 9.10
C LYS A 92 12.55 3.77 7.61
N PRO A 93 11.37 3.90 6.99
CA PRO A 93 11.24 3.57 5.57
C PRO A 93 11.93 4.62 4.71
N LYS A 94 12.69 4.16 3.71
CA LYS A 94 13.36 5.03 2.72
C LYS A 94 12.47 5.36 1.52
N GLY A 95 11.29 4.76 1.45
CA GLY A 95 10.32 4.95 0.37
C GLY A 95 9.01 4.25 0.67
N ALA A 96 8.14 4.15 -0.35
CA ALA A 96 6.79 3.61 -0.25
C ALA A 96 5.90 4.39 0.75
N PHE A 97 4.75 3.86 1.05
CA PHE A 97 3.71 4.52 1.85
C PHE A 97 3.17 3.61 2.96
N TYR A 98 3.96 2.63 3.37
CA TYR A 98 3.65 1.78 4.52
C TYR A 98 4.75 1.90 5.57
N LEU A 99 4.33 1.96 6.85
CA LEU A 99 5.17 1.68 7.99
C LEU A 99 4.81 0.30 8.53
N PHE A 100 5.82 -0.44 8.95
CA PHE A 100 5.67 -1.73 9.60
C PHE A 100 6.26 -1.61 11.00
N VAL A 101 5.40 -1.64 12.01
CA VAL A 101 5.68 -1.22 13.37
C VAL A 101 5.57 -2.42 14.30
N GLU A 102 6.51 -2.60 15.22
CA GLU A 102 6.42 -3.61 16.27
C GLU A 102 5.24 -3.29 17.20
N ALA A 103 4.38 -4.27 17.43
CA ALA A 103 3.24 -4.09 18.31
C ALA A 103 3.71 -4.07 19.77
N PRO A 104 3.39 -3.04 20.56
CA PRO A 104 3.60 -3.05 21.98
C PRO A 104 2.90 -4.26 22.62
N GLY A 105 3.64 -5.04 23.42
CA GLY A 105 3.16 -6.31 23.97
C GLY A 105 3.39 -7.52 23.05
N GLY A 106 3.87 -7.34 21.80
CA GLY A 106 4.27 -8.42 20.90
C GLY A 106 3.14 -9.13 20.15
N ASP A 107 1.87 -8.80 20.42
CA ASP A 107 0.70 -9.34 19.71
C ASP A 107 -0.02 -8.26 18.91
N ALA A 108 0.15 -8.32 17.57
CA ALA A 108 -0.44 -7.34 16.69
C ALA A 108 -1.98 -7.45 16.56
N LYS A 109 -2.57 -8.61 16.78
CA LYS A 109 -4.02 -8.77 16.77
C LYS A 109 -4.65 -8.15 18.01
N GLU A 110 -4.06 -8.36 19.17
CA GLU A 110 -4.50 -7.73 20.42
C GLU A 110 -4.35 -6.21 20.30
N PHE A 111 -3.19 -5.72 19.86
CA PHE A 111 -2.97 -4.30 19.62
C PHE A 111 -4.00 -3.71 18.65
N ALA A 112 -4.27 -4.36 17.51
CA ALA A 112 -5.27 -3.91 16.54
C ALA A 112 -6.69 -3.86 17.15
N ALA A 113 -7.05 -4.83 17.99
CA ALA A 113 -8.33 -4.82 18.68
C ALA A 113 -8.45 -3.66 19.69
N ARG A 114 -7.37 -3.32 20.41
CA ARG A 114 -7.32 -2.15 21.30
C ARG A 114 -7.42 -0.86 20.52
N ALA A 115 -6.67 -0.73 19.42
CA ALA A 115 -6.69 0.42 18.54
C ALA A 115 -8.08 0.65 17.92
N MET A 116 -8.74 -0.42 17.48
CA MET A 116 -10.10 -0.35 16.92
C MET A 116 -11.13 0.21 17.91
N ARG A 117 -11.02 -0.08 19.20
CA ARG A 117 -11.90 0.51 20.24
C ARG A 117 -11.75 2.01 20.40
N LYS A 118 -10.67 2.58 19.83
CA LYS A 118 -10.36 4.02 19.80
C LYS A 118 -10.48 4.61 18.38
N ASP A 119 -11.23 3.95 17.50
CA ASP A 119 -11.42 4.34 16.10
C ASP A 119 -10.12 4.43 15.28
N LEU A 120 -9.08 3.71 15.70
CA LEU A 120 -7.82 3.61 14.98
C LEU A 120 -7.68 2.25 14.30
N LEU A 121 -7.73 2.23 12.97
CA LEU A 121 -7.61 1.00 12.19
C LEU A 121 -6.16 0.75 11.78
N VAL A 122 -5.62 -0.38 12.20
CA VAL A 122 -4.30 -0.88 11.81
C VAL A 122 -4.42 -2.30 11.27
N VAL A 123 -3.48 -2.74 10.44
CA VAL A 123 -3.51 -4.09 9.86
C VAL A 123 -2.50 -4.99 10.58
N PRO A 124 -2.94 -6.03 11.30
CA PRO A 124 -2.02 -6.98 11.93
C PRO A 124 -1.11 -7.65 10.90
N GLY A 125 0.14 -7.87 11.26
CA GLY A 125 1.16 -8.47 10.41
C GLY A 125 1.08 -9.98 10.25
N ASN A 126 0.10 -10.63 10.87
CA ASN A 126 -0.08 -12.08 10.84
C ASN A 126 -0.15 -12.65 9.42
N GLU A 127 -0.90 -12.01 8.52
CA GLU A 127 -1.03 -12.41 7.13
C GLU A 127 0.23 -12.13 6.29
N PHE A 128 1.17 -11.36 6.84
CA PHE A 128 2.48 -11.08 6.26
C PHE A 128 3.61 -11.89 6.91
N GLY A 129 3.28 -12.91 7.70
CA GLY A 129 4.24 -13.75 8.42
C GLY A 129 4.92 -13.08 9.62
N CYS A 130 4.40 -11.95 10.11
CA CYS A 130 4.99 -11.15 11.19
C CYS A 130 3.96 -10.82 12.29
N PRO A 131 3.53 -11.79 13.11
CA PRO A 131 2.45 -11.62 14.09
C PRO A 131 2.74 -10.58 15.17
N GLY A 132 4.02 -10.26 15.41
CA GLY A 132 4.44 -9.23 16.36
C GLY A 132 4.45 -7.80 15.81
N HIS A 133 4.00 -7.58 14.56
CA HIS A 133 4.03 -6.26 13.92
C HIS A 133 2.66 -5.90 13.32
N PHE A 134 2.41 -4.61 13.16
CA PHE A 134 1.25 -4.12 12.42
C PHE A 134 1.66 -3.14 11.32
N ARG A 135 0.85 -3.07 10.27
CA ARG A 135 1.07 -2.21 9.13
C ARG A 135 0.19 -0.96 9.22
N LEU A 136 0.80 0.19 8.94
CA LEU A 136 0.13 1.47 8.77
C LEU A 136 0.28 1.96 7.34
N SER A 137 -0.75 2.62 6.81
CA SER A 137 -0.69 3.32 5.52
C SER A 137 -0.59 4.81 5.74
N THR A 138 0.29 5.47 4.98
CA THR A 138 0.39 6.93 4.95
C THR A 138 -0.40 7.57 3.78
N CYS A 139 -1.17 6.74 3.04
CA CYS A 139 -2.03 7.17 1.92
C CYS A 139 -3.36 7.74 2.41
N VAL A 140 -3.32 8.67 3.34
CA VAL A 140 -4.47 9.34 3.93
C VAL A 140 -4.21 10.84 4.00
N SER A 141 -5.23 11.64 4.32
CA SER A 141 -5.00 13.08 4.50
C SER A 141 -4.04 13.35 5.66
N HIS A 142 -3.28 14.45 5.56
CA HIS A 142 -2.38 14.85 6.63
C HIS A 142 -3.10 15.11 7.96
N ASP A 143 -4.33 15.61 7.89
CA ASP A 143 -5.16 15.84 9.07
C ASP A 143 -5.60 14.52 9.74
N MET A 144 -5.82 13.45 8.97
CA MET A 144 -6.08 12.13 9.53
C MET A 144 -4.86 11.60 10.28
N ILE A 145 -3.65 11.78 9.72
CA ILE A 145 -2.40 11.45 10.41
C ILE A 145 -2.35 12.21 11.76
N LYS A 146 -2.51 13.53 11.74
CA LYS A 146 -2.46 14.34 12.98
C LYS A 146 -3.46 13.90 14.02
N ARG A 147 -4.69 13.58 13.63
CA ARG A 147 -5.73 13.12 14.55
C ARG A 147 -5.44 11.74 15.14
N SER A 148 -4.69 10.89 14.43
CA SER A 148 -4.31 9.57 14.94
C SER A 148 -3.19 9.62 15.98
N LEU A 149 -2.34 10.65 16.00
CA LEU A 149 -1.16 10.71 16.86
C LEU A 149 -1.49 10.64 18.37
N PRO A 150 -2.48 11.37 18.90
CA PRO A 150 -2.84 11.25 20.32
C PRO A 150 -3.27 9.83 20.71
N ILE A 151 -3.96 9.13 19.80
CA ILE A 151 -4.43 7.75 20.04
C ILE A 151 -3.24 6.79 20.11
N PHE A 152 -2.24 6.94 19.24
CA PHE A 152 -1.00 6.16 19.32
C PHE A 152 -0.26 6.41 20.63
N ARG A 153 -0.19 7.65 21.09
CA ARG A 153 0.45 7.99 22.37
C ARG A 153 -0.25 7.27 23.53
N GLU A 154 -1.57 7.38 23.61
CA GLU A 154 -2.39 6.74 24.64
C GLU A 154 -2.19 5.21 24.65
N LEU A 155 -2.21 4.57 23.47
CA LEU A 155 -1.98 3.12 23.34
C LEU A 155 -0.57 2.68 23.78
N ALA A 156 0.44 3.53 23.56
CA ALA A 156 1.80 3.26 24.04
C ALA A 156 1.87 3.33 25.58
N GLU A 157 1.28 4.37 26.19
CA GLU A 157 1.23 4.57 27.64
C GLU A 157 0.50 3.42 28.35
N GLU A 158 -0.64 2.97 27.81
CA GLU A 158 -1.39 1.81 28.34
C GLU A 158 -0.59 0.50 28.37
N THR A 159 0.41 0.36 27.52
CA THR A 159 1.21 -0.87 27.45
C THR A 159 2.42 -0.83 28.38
N GLN A 160 2.81 0.36 28.84
CA GLN A 160 3.93 0.55 29.78
C GLN A 160 3.46 0.53 31.25
N ALA A 161 2.17 0.66 31.50
CA ALA A 161 1.53 0.60 32.81
C ALA A 161 1.22 -0.85 33.24
#